data_cec2b798aa89f32d0a77994b46fea969
#
_entry.id   cec2b798aa89f32d0a77994b46fea969
#
_cell.length_a   1.000
_cell.length_b   1.000
_cell.length_c   1.000
_cell.angle_alpha   90.00
_cell.angle_beta   90.00
_cell.angle_gamma   90.00
#
_symmetry.space_group_name_H-M   'P 1'
#
loop_
_entity.id
_entity.type
_entity.pdbx_description
1 polymer ?
#
loop_
_entity_poly.entity_id
_entity_poly.type
_entity_poly.pdbx_seq_one_letter_code
_entity_poly.pdbx_strand_id
1 'polypeptide(L)'
;MCGIKKGWHSKSLDDFTNDDEALAHVKNYLRKFAEAKESGVGLYLWGSNGTGKTHLMCCAFKELISRKQTVRVFTIDEIVDQFTASWYSPEHKRELNHMLRTVDFLGIDEFGKNVGKDGEAIYLPDIVKRIMESVIRFRVQMKRPIWFSSNTDPKFVREVFSEDIASLLNEAVIDVCVRGEDYRKIVQRNNKKRFL
;
A
#
# COMPACT_ATOMS: atom_id res chain seq x y z
N MET A 1 -2.22 17.33 1.58
CA MET A 1 -1.64 16.31 2.51
C MET A 1 -1.44 15.01 1.74
N CYS A 2 -0.33 14.26 1.98
CA CYS A 2 0.02 13.04 1.21
C CYS A 2 -0.62 11.73 1.74
N GLY A 3 -1.42 11.77 2.80
CA GLY A 3 -2.04 10.59 3.43
C GLY A 3 -1.13 9.83 4.41
N ILE A 4 0.14 10.21 4.55
CA ILE A 4 1.04 9.60 5.54
C ILE A 4 0.64 10.11 6.93
N LYS A 5 0.23 9.19 7.82
CA LYS A 5 -0.25 9.53 9.17
C LYS A 5 0.88 10.07 10.04
N LYS A 6 0.54 10.97 10.99
CA LYS A 6 1.50 11.69 11.86
C LYS A 6 2.50 10.75 12.56
N GLY A 7 2.07 9.55 12.96
CA GLY A 7 2.94 8.56 13.61
C GLY A 7 4.17 8.13 12.78
N TRP A 8 4.15 8.33 11.47
CA TRP A 8 5.24 7.98 10.55
C TRP A 8 6.12 9.17 10.18
N HIS A 9 5.78 10.42 10.58
CA HIS A 9 6.52 11.60 10.16
C HIS A 9 7.97 11.61 10.67
N SER A 10 8.21 11.16 11.90
CA SER A 10 9.54 11.09 12.52
C SER A 10 10.30 9.79 12.21
N LYS A 11 9.68 8.82 11.55
CA LYS A 11 10.31 7.53 11.22
C LYS A 11 11.05 7.59 9.90
N SER A 12 12.10 6.77 9.76
CA SER A 12 12.90 6.61 8.55
C SER A 12 13.02 5.13 8.18
N LEU A 13 13.60 4.82 7.04
CA LEU A 13 13.93 3.45 6.66
C LEU A 13 15.03 2.85 7.56
N ASP A 14 15.88 3.69 8.15
CA ASP A 14 16.94 3.24 9.04
C ASP A 14 16.41 2.84 10.44
N ASP A 15 15.19 3.26 10.79
CA ASP A 15 14.47 2.78 11.98
C ASP A 15 13.86 1.38 11.81
N PHE A 16 13.90 0.83 10.59
CA PHE A 16 13.35 -0.48 10.30
C PHE A 16 14.41 -1.57 10.50
N THR A 17 14.17 -2.49 11.45
CA THR A 17 15.12 -3.51 11.87
C THR A 17 14.55 -4.93 11.83
N ASN A 18 13.35 -5.11 11.29
CA ASN A 18 12.62 -6.38 11.42
C ASN A 18 12.97 -7.39 10.33
N ASP A 19 13.36 -6.91 9.14
CA ASP A 19 13.65 -7.74 7.97
C ASP A 19 14.62 -7.00 7.03
N ASP A 20 15.89 -7.36 7.08
CA ASP A 20 16.94 -6.74 6.29
C ASP A 20 16.78 -6.99 4.78
N GLU A 21 16.22 -8.16 4.39
CA GLU A 21 15.96 -8.51 2.99
C GLU A 21 14.86 -7.62 2.40
N ALA A 22 13.74 -7.50 3.11
CA ALA A 22 12.65 -6.61 2.70
C ALA A 22 13.11 -5.15 2.64
N LEU A 23 13.91 -4.70 3.62
CA LEU A 23 14.52 -3.36 3.61
C LEU A 23 15.42 -3.15 2.40
N ALA A 24 16.25 -4.14 2.07
CA ALA A 24 17.15 -4.08 0.92
C ALA A 24 16.36 -3.99 -0.40
N HIS A 25 15.25 -4.73 -0.54
CA HIS A 25 14.37 -4.63 -1.71
C HIS A 25 13.77 -3.22 -1.84
N VAL A 26 13.25 -2.64 -0.77
CA VAL A 26 12.71 -1.28 -0.77
C VAL A 26 13.78 -0.24 -1.09
N LYS A 27 14.96 -0.33 -0.48
CA LYS A 27 16.10 0.57 -0.77
C LYS A 27 16.57 0.44 -2.22
N ASN A 28 16.59 -0.78 -2.78
CA ASN A 28 16.92 -1.00 -4.18
C ASN A 28 15.88 -0.38 -5.13
N TYR A 29 14.60 -0.57 -4.83
CA TYR A 29 13.52 0.10 -5.58
C TYR A 29 13.70 1.62 -5.59
N LEU A 30 13.97 2.21 -4.43
CA LEU A 30 14.20 3.66 -4.31
C LEU A 30 15.45 4.15 -5.07
N ARG A 31 16.49 3.33 -5.18
CA ARG A 31 17.65 3.66 -6.05
C ARG A 31 17.26 3.72 -7.52
N LYS A 32 16.34 2.87 -7.93
CA LYS A 32 15.84 2.72 -9.31
C LYS A 32 14.46 3.35 -9.54
N PHE A 33 14.05 4.28 -8.67
CA PHE A 33 12.66 4.80 -8.72
C PHE A 33 12.29 5.45 -10.05
N ALA A 34 13.24 6.03 -10.76
CA ALA A 34 13.02 6.65 -12.07
C ALA A 34 12.64 5.59 -13.12
N GLU A 35 13.37 4.47 -13.16
CA GLU A 35 13.05 3.31 -14.01
C GLU A 35 11.71 2.69 -13.63
N ALA A 36 11.46 2.52 -12.31
CA ALA A 36 10.20 2.00 -11.79
C ALA A 36 9.01 2.91 -12.15
N LYS A 37 9.20 4.23 -12.11
CA LYS A 37 8.21 5.22 -12.53
C LYS A 37 7.91 5.13 -14.03
N GLU A 38 8.94 5.00 -14.85
CA GLU A 38 8.82 4.89 -16.31
C GLU A 38 8.12 3.60 -16.73
N SER A 39 8.45 2.49 -16.07
CA SER A 39 7.83 1.18 -16.32
C SER A 39 6.45 1.01 -15.67
N GLY A 40 6.10 1.83 -14.66
CA GLY A 40 4.85 1.73 -13.93
C GLY A 40 4.83 0.66 -12.84
N VAL A 41 6.00 0.08 -12.50
CA VAL A 41 6.10 -1.03 -11.54
C VAL A 41 6.09 -0.52 -10.10
N GLY A 42 5.25 -1.11 -9.25
CA GLY A 42 5.18 -0.86 -7.81
C GLY A 42 5.63 -2.04 -6.97
N LEU A 43 5.32 -2.02 -5.66
CA LEU A 43 5.60 -3.13 -4.75
C LEU A 43 4.31 -3.62 -4.05
N TYR A 44 4.24 -4.92 -3.82
CA TYR A 44 3.25 -5.55 -2.96
C TYR A 44 3.96 -6.06 -1.69
N LEU A 45 3.89 -5.27 -0.60
CA LEU A 45 4.48 -5.62 0.68
C LEU A 45 3.50 -6.49 1.47
N TRP A 46 3.83 -7.76 1.72
CA TRP A 46 2.93 -8.69 2.39
C TRP A 46 3.61 -9.43 3.54
N GLY A 47 2.82 -9.96 4.47
CA GLY A 47 3.32 -10.70 5.62
C GLY A 47 2.48 -10.49 6.87
N SER A 48 2.84 -11.12 7.97
CA SER A 48 2.10 -11.11 9.22
C SER A 48 1.85 -9.70 9.78
N ASN A 49 0.89 -9.59 10.72
CA ASN A 49 0.61 -8.34 11.40
C ASN A 49 1.85 -7.86 12.20
N GLY A 50 2.09 -6.55 12.17
CA GLY A 50 3.14 -5.91 12.96
C GLY A 50 4.56 -6.05 12.41
N THR A 51 4.79 -6.71 11.26
CA THR A 51 6.12 -6.86 10.65
C THR A 51 6.71 -5.57 10.07
N GLY A 52 5.91 -4.49 9.94
CA GLY A 52 6.38 -3.17 9.52
C GLY A 52 6.16 -2.82 8.04
N LYS A 53 5.23 -3.48 7.35
CA LYS A 53 4.86 -3.18 5.96
C LYS A 53 4.49 -1.71 5.73
N THR A 54 3.58 -1.20 6.56
CA THR A 54 3.17 0.23 6.54
C THR A 54 4.35 1.15 6.84
N HIS A 55 5.27 0.75 7.74
CA HIS A 55 6.50 1.50 8.02
C HIS A 55 7.35 1.63 6.76
N LEU A 56 7.67 0.51 6.11
CA LEU A 56 8.45 0.51 4.86
C LEU A 56 7.81 1.37 3.79
N MET A 57 6.50 1.21 3.54
CA MET A 57 5.78 1.98 2.52
C MET A 57 5.78 3.48 2.83
N CYS A 58 5.41 3.87 4.06
CA CYS A 58 5.35 5.28 4.45
C CYS A 58 6.73 5.96 4.39
N CYS A 59 7.79 5.28 4.85
CA CYS A 59 9.14 5.83 4.83
C CYS A 59 9.70 5.91 3.40
N ALA A 60 9.46 4.91 2.56
CA ALA A 60 9.80 4.96 1.14
C ALA A 60 9.11 6.13 0.43
N PHE A 61 7.84 6.36 0.72
CA PHE A 61 7.08 7.45 0.12
C PHE A 61 7.57 8.83 0.59
N LYS A 62 8.02 8.94 1.84
CA LYS A 62 8.69 10.18 2.32
C LYS A 62 9.97 10.47 1.53
N GLU A 63 10.76 9.45 1.22
CA GLU A 63 11.93 9.62 0.36
C GLU A 63 11.55 10.02 -1.07
N LEU A 64 10.46 9.46 -1.63
CA LEU A 64 9.97 9.89 -2.94
C LEU A 64 9.50 11.35 -2.93
N ILE A 65 8.84 11.80 -1.85
CA ILE A 65 8.48 13.22 -1.67
C ILE A 65 9.72 14.10 -1.65
N SER A 66 10.78 13.73 -0.92
CA SER A 66 12.04 14.50 -0.89
C SER A 66 12.68 14.62 -2.28
N ARG A 67 12.41 13.66 -3.16
CA ARG A 67 12.79 13.65 -4.58
C ARG A 67 11.77 14.31 -5.50
N LYS A 68 10.87 15.15 -4.95
CA LYS A 68 9.85 15.93 -5.67
C LYS A 68 8.82 15.07 -6.42
N GLN A 69 8.60 13.84 -5.96
CA GLN A 69 7.51 13.01 -6.49
C GLN A 69 6.19 13.30 -5.76
N THR A 70 5.10 13.29 -6.49
CA THR A 70 3.76 13.35 -5.90
C THR A 70 3.36 11.96 -5.42
N VAL A 71 3.00 11.85 -4.14
CA VAL A 71 2.59 10.58 -3.54
C VAL A 71 1.26 10.71 -2.81
N ARG A 72 0.52 9.63 -2.72
CA ARG A 72 -0.67 9.51 -1.89
C ARG A 72 -0.74 8.13 -1.26
N VAL A 73 -1.12 8.09 0.00
CA VAL A 73 -1.41 6.84 0.73
C VAL A 73 -2.85 6.87 1.19
N PHE A 74 -3.56 5.78 0.94
CA PHE A 74 -4.91 5.54 1.44
C PHE A 74 -4.98 4.14 2.05
N THR A 75 -5.81 3.96 3.05
CA THR A 75 -6.33 2.64 3.36
C THR A 75 -7.54 2.34 2.46
N ILE A 76 -7.90 1.06 2.32
CA ILE A 76 -9.14 0.69 1.62
C ILE A 76 -10.35 1.39 2.25
N ASP A 77 -10.44 1.40 3.57
CA ASP A 77 -11.54 2.03 4.30
C ASP A 77 -11.63 3.53 3.97
N GLU A 78 -10.50 4.25 3.94
CA GLU A 78 -10.46 5.67 3.55
C GLU A 78 -10.94 5.90 2.11
N ILE A 79 -10.63 5.00 1.19
CA ILE A 79 -11.13 5.08 -0.21
C ILE A 79 -12.65 4.91 -0.23
N VAL A 80 -13.16 3.92 0.49
CA VAL A 80 -14.59 3.63 0.57
C VAL A 80 -15.34 4.80 1.18
N ASP A 81 -14.87 5.32 2.31
CA ASP A 81 -15.48 6.45 3.01
C ASP A 81 -15.54 7.69 2.12
N GLN A 82 -14.43 8.03 1.46
CA GLN A 82 -14.38 9.17 0.55
C GLN A 82 -15.26 8.96 -0.69
N PHE A 83 -15.33 7.72 -1.20
CA PHE A 83 -16.18 7.42 -2.34
C PHE A 83 -17.66 7.52 -1.98
N THR A 84 -18.05 7.02 -0.81
CA THR A 84 -19.43 7.10 -0.29
C THR A 84 -19.83 8.53 -0.01
N ALA A 85 -18.96 9.31 0.65
CA ALA A 85 -19.17 10.74 0.88
C ALA A 85 -19.31 11.53 -0.44
N SER A 86 -18.67 11.07 -1.52
CA SER A 86 -18.71 11.71 -2.82
C SER A 86 -20.01 11.47 -3.62
N TRP A 87 -20.91 10.58 -3.16
CA TRP A 87 -22.18 10.31 -3.88
C TRP A 87 -23.06 11.55 -4.01
N TYR A 88 -22.97 12.44 -3.05
CA TYR A 88 -23.73 13.69 -3.02
C TYR A 88 -22.93 14.91 -3.54
N SER A 89 -21.67 14.71 -3.96
CA SER A 89 -20.79 15.77 -4.45
C SER A 89 -20.00 15.30 -5.69
N PRO A 90 -20.46 15.64 -6.90
CA PRO A 90 -19.73 15.34 -8.12
C PRO A 90 -18.31 15.92 -8.17
N GLU A 91 -18.09 17.04 -7.48
CA GLU A 91 -16.77 17.68 -7.38
C GLU A 91 -15.82 16.84 -6.53
N HIS A 92 -16.24 16.43 -5.35
CA HIS A 92 -15.47 15.55 -4.47
C HIS A 92 -15.11 14.22 -5.15
N LYS A 93 -16.07 13.66 -5.91
CA LYS A 93 -15.83 12.45 -6.70
C LYS A 93 -14.76 12.65 -7.78
N ARG A 94 -14.76 13.81 -8.45
CA ARG A 94 -13.73 14.16 -9.44
C ARG A 94 -12.35 14.31 -8.80
N GLU A 95 -12.28 15.00 -7.67
CA GLU A 95 -11.03 15.18 -6.92
C GLU A 95 -10.44 13.87 -6.44
N LEU A 96 -11.25 12.98 -5.84
CA LEU A 96 -10.80 11.67 -5.40
C LEU A 96 -10.29 10.83 -6.57
N ASN A 97 -11.06 10.75 -7.65
CA ASN A 97 -10.64 10.05 -8.86
C ASN A 97 -9.36 10.63 -9.46
N HIS A 98 -9.22 11.96 -9.44
CA HIS A 98 -8.00 12.63 -9.89
C HIS A 98 -6.81 12.20 -9.02
N MET A 99 -6.93 12.30 -7.70
CA MET A 99 -5.85 11.90 -6.77
C MET A 99 -5.44 10.44 -6.95
N LEU A 100 -6.40 9.51 -7.02
CA LEU A 100 -6.12 8.08 -7.17
C LEU A 100 -5.40 7.75 -8.49
N ARG A 101 -5.64 8.54 -9.53
CA ARG A 101 -5.15 8.27 -10.88
C ARG A 101 -3.89 9.02 -11.25
N THR A 102 -3.68 10.25 -10.75
CA THR A 102 -2.67 11.17 -11.30
C THR A 102 -1.39 11.30 -10.48
N VAL A 103 -1.41 11.02 -9.18
CA VAL A 103 -0.16 11.05 -8.38
C VAL A 103 0.89 10.10 -8.95
N ASP A 104 2.16 10.47 -8.84
CA ASP A 104 3.26 9.65 -9.36
C ASP A 104 3.25 8.25 -8.71
N PHE A 105 3.16 8.19 -7.38
CA PHE A 105 3.12 6.93 -6.63
C PHE A 105 1.88 6.88 -5.74
N LEU A 106 1.08 5.83 -5.88
CA LEU A 106 -0.09 5.56 -5.05
C LEU A 106 0.19 4.39 -4.12
N GLY A 107 -0.02 4.56 -2.82
CA GLY A 107 0.02 3.49 -1.82
C GLY A 107 -1.38 3.13 -1.34
N ILE A 108 -1.70 1.85 -1.34
CA ILE A 108 -2.92 1.30 -0.74
C ILE A 108 -2.52 0.45 0.46
N ASP A 109 -2.72 0.98 1.64
CA ASP A 109 -2.44 0.30 2.90
C ASP A 109 -3.62 -0.57 3.35
N GLU A 110 -3.32 -1.63 4.10
CA GLU A 110 -4.29 -2.60 4.59
C GLU A 110 -5.11 -3.29 3.47
N PHE A 111 -4.51 -3.47 2.29
CA PHE A 111 -5.15 -4.14 1.17
C PHE A 111 -5.42 -5.61 1.49
N GLY A 112 -6.68 -6.06 1.35
CA GLY A 112 -7.08 -7.43 1.72
C GLY A 112 -7.32 -7.65 3.22
N LYS A 113 -7.58 -6.61 4.03
CA LYS A 113 -7.83 -6.70 5.48
C LYS A 113 -9.03 -7.58 5.85
N ASN A 114 -9.99 -7.75 4.96
CA ASN A 114 -11.22 -8.53 5.17
C ASN A 114 -11.10 -9.99 4.74
N VAL A 115 -9.87 -10.50 4.64
CA VAL A 115 -9.59 -11.89 4.30
C VAL A 115 -9.67 -12.75 5.55
N GLY A 116 -10.51 -13.77 5.51
CA GLY A 116 -10.61 -14.79 6.57
C GLY A 116 -9.24 -15.46 6.81
N LYS A 117 -8.95 -15.76 8.08
CA LYS A 117 -7.66 -16.35 8.48
C LYS A 117 -7.47 -17.81 8.03
N ASP A 118 -8.52 -18.46 7.59
CA ASP A 118 -8.58 -19.92 7.41
C ASP A 118 -8.87 -20.36 5.97
N GLY A 119 -8.47 -19.58 4.98
CA GLY A 119 -8.68 -19.94 3.56
C GLY A 119 -10.11 -19.71 3.07
N GLU A 120 -10.95 -19.03 3.84
CA GLU A 120 -12.23 -18.54 3.35
C GLU A 120 -11.99 -17.48 2.28
N ALA A 121 -12.82 -17.50 1.23
CA ALA A 121 -12.70 -16.60 0.10
C ALA A 121 -12.60 -15.14 0.55
N ILE A 122 -11.61 -14.44 0.04
CA ILE A 122 -11.45 -13.00 0.23
C ILE A 122 -12.72 -12.33 -0.29
N TYR A 123 -13.49 -11.71 0.60
CA TYR A 123 -14.66 -10.93 0.19
C TYR A 123 -14.31 -9.45 0.18
N LEU A 124 -14.25 -8.87 -1.00
CA LEU A 124 -14.30 -7.43 -1.18
C LEU A 124 -15.72 -7.04 -1.59
N PRO A 125 -16.37 -6.10 -0.90
CA PRO A 125 -17.65 -5.58 -1.37
C PRO A 125 -17.56 -5.16 -2.84
N ASP A 126 -18.57 -5.47 -3.65
CA ASP A 126 -18.55 -5.23 -5.10
C ASP A 126 -18.18 -3.79 -5.48
N ILE A 127 -18.64 -2.83 -4.68
CA ILE A 127 -18.30 -1.42 -4.91
C ILE A 127 -16.79 -1.17 -4.77
N VAL A 128 -16.16 -1.76 -3.75
CA VAL A 128 -14.71 -1.64 -3.49
C VAL A 128 -13.93 -2.31 -4.62
N LYS A 129 -14.36 -3.52 -5.00
CA LYS A 129 -13.76 -4.26 -6.11
C LYS A 129 -13.78 -3.44 -7.39
N ARG A 130 -14.94 -2.90 -7.80
CA ARG A 130 -15.09 -2.07 -9.00
C ARG A 130 -14.22 -0.82 -8.97
N ILE A 131 -14.15 -0.13 -7.83
CA ILE A 131 -13.31 1.05 -7.66
C ILE A 131 -11.84 0.67 -7.87
N MET A 132 -11.38 -0.37 -7.16
CA MET A 132 -9.99 -0.81 -7.21
C MET A 132 -9.61 -1.32 -8.61
N GLU A 133 -10.45 -2.10 -9.26
CA GLU A 133 -10.23 -2.55 -10.64
C GLU A 133 -10.09 -1.36 -11.60
N SER A 134 -10.95 -0.36 -11.48
CA SER A 134 -10.86 0.86 -12.30
C SER A 134 -9.55 1.63 -12.06
N VAL A 135 -9.11 1.76 -10.80
CA VAL A 135 -7.87 2.46 -10.45
C VAL A 135 -6.65 1.67 -10.93
N ILE A 136 -6.60 0.37 -10.67
CA ILE A 136 -5.50 -0.51 -11.07
C ILE A 136 -5.34 -0.47 -12.60
N ARG A 137 -6.42 -0.74 -13.34
CA ARG A 137 -6.41 -0.72 -14.81
C ARG A 137 -5.89 0.60 -15.36
N PHE A 138 -6.41 1.72 -14.86
CA PHE A 138 -5.98 3.05 -15.31
C PHE A 138 -4.49 3.27 -15.02
N ARG A 139 -4.03 2.96 -13.81
CA ARG A 139 -2.63 3.22 -13.42
C ARG A 139 -1.66 2.35 -14.22
N VAL A 140 -1.97 1.07 -14.42
CA VAL A 140 -1.13 0.17 -15.22
C VAL A 140 -1.06 0.64 -16.66
N GLN A 141 -2.18 0.98 -17.29
CA GLN A 141 -2.22 1.51 -18.66
C GLN A 141 -1.44 2.83 -18.82
N MET A 142 -1.43 3.65 -17.77
CA MET A 142 -0.72 4.93 -17.77
C MET A 142 0.71 4.82 -17.18
N LYS A 143 1.21 3.61 -16.94
CA LYS A 143 2.52 3.34 -16.33
C LYS A 143 2.73 4.16 -15.05
N ARG A 144 1.78 4.12 -14.12
CA ARG A 144 1.85 4.82 -12.84
C ARG A 144 1.97 3.82 -11.69
N PRO A 145 3.11 3.77 -10.99
CA PRO A 145 3.33 2.80 -9.92
C PRO A 145 2.24 2.81 -8.85
N ILE A 146 1.81 1.63 -8.46
CA ILE A 146 0.91 1.42 -7.32
C ILE A 146 1.57 0.46 -6.34
N TRP A 147 1.58 0.83 -5.06
CA TRP A 147 2.09 0.00 -3.99
C TRP A 147 0.95 -0.50 -3.12
N PHE A 148 1.10 -1.72 -2.63
CA PHE A 148 0.16 -2.30 -1.68
C PHE A 148 0.88 -2.72 -0.41
N SER A 149 0.21 -2.62 0.74
CA SER A 149 0.58 -3.35 1.93
C SER A 149 -0.57 -4.25 2.37
N SER A 150 -0.29 -5.49 2.69
CA SER A 150 -1.30 -6.51 2.97
C SER A 150 -0.83 -7.52 4.01
N ASN A 151 -1.77 -8.10 4.75
CA ASN A 151 -1.51 -9.27 5.58
C ASN A 151 -1.72 -10.58 4.82
N THR A 152 -2.14 -10.50 3.56
CA THR A 152 -2.54 -11.63 2.73
C THR A 152 -1.51 -11.86 1.63
N ASP A 153 -1.21 -13.13 1.36
CA ASP A 153 -0.40 -13.54 0.23
C ASP A 153 -1.01 -12.98 -1.08
N PRO A 154 -0.19 -12.38 -1.94
CA PRO A 154 -0.66 -11.75 -3.18
C PRO A 154 -1.46 -12.68 -4.08
N LYS A 155 -1.19 -14.00 -4.09
CA LYS A 155 -1.95 -14.97 -4.88
C LYS A 155 -3.43 -14.99 -4.51
N PHE A 156 -3.76 -15.00 -3.20
CA PHE A 156 -5.15 -15.01 -2.74
C PHE A 156 -5.87 -13.69 -3.03
N VAL A 157 -5.16 -12.58 -2.94
CA VAL A 157 -5.74 -11.27 -3.28
C VAL A 157 -6.07 -11.19 -4.77
N ARG A 158 -5.23 -11.75 -5.63
CA ARG A 158 -5.46 -11.78 -7.07
C ARG A 158 -6.68 -12.60 -7.47
N GLU A 159 -6.98 -13.68 -6.74
CA GLU A 159 -8.16 -14.52 -6.96
C GLU A 159 -9.51 -13.78 -6.77
N VAL A 160 -9.53 -12.67 -6.02
CA VAL A 160 -10.74 -11.86 -5.79
C VAL A 160 -11.10 -11.01 -6.99
N PHE A 161 -10.11 -10.63 -7.79
CA PHE A 161 -10.29 -9.79 -8.98
C PHE A 161 -10.60 -10.63 -10.22
N SER A 162 -11.03 -9.96 -11.28
CA SER A 162 -11.11 -10.60 -12.59
C SER A 162 -9.74 -11.08 -13.06
N GLU A 163 -9.69 -12.11 -13.90
CA GLU A 163 -8.44 -12.63 -14.48
C GLU A 163 -7.61 -11.53 -15.15
N ASP A 164 -8.27 -10.59 -15.83
CA ASP A 164 -7.62 -9.44 -16.44
C ASP A 164 -6.87 -8.58 -15.42
N ILE A 165 -7.52 -8.27 -14.29
CA ILE A 165 -6.92 -7.43 -13.24
C ILE A 165 -5.83 -8.21 -12.51
N ALA A 166 -6.01 -9.50 -12.26
CA ALA A 166 -4.98 -10.34 -11.69
C ALA A 166 -3.72 -10.39 -12.59
N SER A 167 -3.90 -10.49 -13.90
CA SER A 167 -2.82 -10.40 -14.87
C SER A 167 -2.11 -9.05 -14.85
N LEU A 168 -2.86 -7.95 -14.83
CA LEU A 168 -2.30 -6.60 -14.73
C LEU A 168 -1.51 -6.40 -13.42
N LEU A 169 -1.99 -6.94 -12.29
CA LEU A 169 -1.26 -6.88 -11.02
C LEU A 169 0.04 -7.68 -11.09
N ASN A 170 0.06 -8.85 -11.74
CA ASN A 170 1.28 -9.63 -11.92
C ASN A 170 2.35 -8.88 -12.74
N GLU A 171 1.93 -8.05 -13.68
CA GLU A 171 2.83 -7.21 -14.47
C GLU A 171 3.30 -5.97 -13.69
N ALA A 172 2.39 -5.36 -12.93
CA ALA A 172 2.58 -4.02 -12.38
C ALA A 172 3.22 -3.99 -10.98
N VAL A 173 3.31 -5.11 -10.26
CA VAL A 173 3.88 -5.12 -8.90
C VAL A 173 4.86 -6.26 -8.68
N ILE A 174 5.89 -5.97 -7.87
CA ILE A 174 6.85 -6.95 -7.38
C ILE A 174 6.45 -7.33 -5.96
N ASP A 175 6.27 -8.63 -5.71
CA ASP A 175 5.89 -9.14 -4.41
C ASP A 175 7.11 -9.17 -3.47
N VAL A 176 6.97 -8.54 -2.29
CA VAL A 176 8.00 -8.52 -1.25
C VAL A 176 7.38 -9.04 0.05
N CYS A 177 7.84 -10.20 0.49
CA CYS A 177 7.45 -10.75 1.79
C CYS A 177 8.19 -10.00 2.90
N VAL A 178 7.45 -9.46 3.86
CA VAL A 178 8.02 -8.77 5.03
C VAL A 178 7.86 -9.66 6.25
N ARG A 179 8.95 -10.28 6.67
CA ARG A 179 9.04 -11.22 7.78
C ARG A 179 9.37 -10.51 9.09
N GLY A 180 9.38 -11.24 10.19
CA GLY A 180 9.80 -10.77 11.50
C GLY A 180 8.72 -10.81 12.56
N GLU A 181 9.07 -10.38 13.76
CA GLU A 181 8.17 -10.34 14.90
C GLU A 181 7.19 -9.16 14.84
N ASP A 182 6.06 -9.31 15.53
CA ASP A 182 5.14 -8.19 15.71
C ASP A 182 5.79 -7.10 16.59
N TYR A 183 6.29 -6.05 15.95
CA TYR A 183 6.94 -4.90 16.59
C TYR A 183 6.06 -4.23 17.65
N ARG A 184 4.73 -4.31 17.53
CA ARG A 184 3.80 -3.76 18.53
C ARG A 184 3.97 -4.44 19.87
N LYS A 185 4.32 -5.75 19.91
CA LYS A 185 4.63 -6.49 21.15
C LYS A 185 5.92 -6.00 21.79
N ILE A 186 6.92 -5.65 20.99
CA ILE A 186 8.18 -5.08 21.48
C ILE A 186 7.92 -3.71 22.11
N VAL A 187 7.18 -2.85 21.42
CA VAL A 187 6.78 -1.53 21.94
C VAL A 187 5.98 -1.67 23.24
N GLN A 188 5.03 -2.61 23.29
CA GLN A 188 4.25 -2.86 24.51
C GLN A 188 5.12 -3.28 25.69
N ARG A 189 6.10 -4.19 25.48
CA ARG A 189 7.05 -4.61 26.53
C ARG A 189 7.88 -3.43 27.03
N ASN A 190 8.35 -2.58 26.12
CA ASN A 190 9.14 -1.40 26.47
C ASN A 190 8.30 -0.37 27.24
N ASN A 191 7.05 -0.13 26.83
CA ASN A 191 6.13 0.75 27.54
C ASN A 191 5.82 0.23 28.95
N LYS A 192 5.58 -1.09 29.11
CA LYS A 192 5.41 -1.68 30.45
C LYS A 192 6.61 -1.43 31.34
N LYS A 193 7.85 -1.65 30.84
CA LYS A 193 9.07 -1.38 31.61
C LYS A 193 9.28 0.10 31.97
N ARG A 194 8.72 1.02 31.16
CA ARG A 194 8.89 2.47 31.37
C ARG A 194 7.86 3.06 32.33
N PHE A 195 6.64 2.54 32.34
CA PHE A 195 5.51 3.15 33.05
C PHE A 195 4.97 2.31 34.23
N LEU A 196 5.44 1.08 34.42
CA LEU A 196 5.14 0.18 35.53
C LEU A 196 6.41 -0.24 36.27
#